data_dbb42d1fa21d847799f0e9343b972949
#
_entry.id   dbb42d1fa21d847799f0e9343b972949
#
_cell.length_a   1.000
_cell.length_b   1.000
_cell.length_c   1.000
_cell.angle_alpha   90.00
_cell.angle_beta   90.00
_cell.angle_gamma   90.00
#
_symmetry.space_group_name_H-M   'P 1'
#
loop_
_entity.id
_entity.type
_entity.pdbx_description
1 polymer ?
#
loop_
_entity_poly.entity_id
_entity_poly.type
_entity_poly.pdbx_seq_one_letter_code
_entity_poly.pdbx_strand_id
1 'polypeptide(L)'
;MENDDKRVRKNRKISKDTESDRSRIKNITNKVHPEYEVPKKRPARRTEEDEEMARKRAEARRKKQHQERRRKIIRRRKQKQALRLVAACLVIAALVVTVFSVKNYNSGSRHDNKGMNAYESGDYDTAVNEFKEAISYDGSNADYYIHLGMAYVEQKSYDEALGYFNQAEGCAENDDQKALLNRGRGIACLYQGDYQTAIKWFGDALNISSQSNDIRIDTLYYQAEAEQKSGDYQAAVQSYGQIIDLKDDAGTRMLRGMAYMQLQDYASAEKDLYAAIKQSRKSYAVYRTLYSALEAQGKDDEAKQVLNDALQLSGSSGEDYYNRGMIYVDLQDYTNAADMLNKSYDKGYKAALLGLGELSYTQQDYDTALTYYGKYFDEVDISSVDASLAAKAYNQYAAVLLAKGEYEKAAQACESGLTYNDRESDAALSFNLIVSYEHLEQWEDAYNTAKTYVSKYPEDTKGQKEYQFLESRVTQ
;
A
#
# COMPACT_ATOMS: atom_id res chain seq x y z
N MET A 1 16.93 4.41 35.52
CA MET A 1 18.38 4.22 35.70
C MET A 1 18.73 3.48 36.98
N GLU A 2 17.91 2.51 37.45
CA GLU A 2 18.14 1.83 38.74
C GLU A 2 18.04 0.29 38.69
N ASN A 3 17.92 -0.30 37.52
CA ASN A 3 17.76 -1.75 37.35
C ASN A 3 18.95 -2.50 36.69
N ASP A 4 19.94 -1.80 36.14
CA ASP A 4 21.10 -2.45 35.50
C ASP A 4 22.27 -2.76 36.44
N ASP A 5 22.30 -2.15 37.63
CA ASP A 5 23.41 -2.33 38.59
C ASP A 5 23.27 -3.61 39.46
N LYS A 6 22.10 -4.29 39.41
CA LYS A 6 21.90 -5.56 40.15
C LYS A 6 22.32 -6.81 39.39
N ARG A 7 22.47 -6.75 38.07
CA ARG A 7 22.91 -7.91 37.26
C ARG A 7 24.42 -8.10 37.21
N VAL A 8 25.19 -7.02 37.33
CA VAL A 8 26.66 -7.08 37.29
C VAL A 8 27.25 -7.56 38.63
N ARG A 9 26.55 -7.38 39.73
CA ARG A 9 27.01 -7.81 41.07
C ARG A 9 26.77 -9.33 41.33
N LYS A 10 25.89 -9.99 40.59
CA LYS A 10 25.62 -11.42 40.79
C LYS A 10 26.63 -12.34 40.07
N ASN A 11 27.24 -11.86 38.98
CA ASN A 11 28.24 -12.64 38.24
C ASN A 11 29.68 -12.54 38.79
N ARG A 12 29.96 -11.57 39.72
CA ARG A 12 31.27 -11.48 40.42
C ARG A 12 31.34 -12.33 41.68
N LYS A 13 30.24 -12.87 42.21
CA LYS A 13 30.19 -13.70 43.40
C LYS A 13 30.40 -15.21 43.11
N ILE A 14 30.18 -15.65 41.87
CA ILE A 14 30.33 -17.08 41.51
C ILE A 14 31.77 -17.45 41.13
N SER A 15 32.64 -16.48 40.82
CA SER A 15 34.06 -16.78 40.46
C SER A 15 35.01 -16.77 41.64
N LYS A 16 34.58 -16.40 42.86
CA LYS A 16 35.44 -16.40 44.07
C LYS A 16 35.28 -17.66 44.93
N ASP A 17 34.23 -18.45 44.79
CA ASP A 17 34.01 -19.64 45.59
C ASP A 17 34.69 -20.89 45.05
N THR A 18 35.23 -20.89 43.81
CA THR A 18 35.96 -22.00 43.22
C THR A 18 37.45 -22.00 43.48
N GLU A 19 38.02 -20.93 44.00
CA GLU A 19 39.45 -20.87 44.38
C GLU A 19 39.68 -21.23 45.86
N SER A 20 38.68 -21.07 46.73
CA SER A 20 38.73 -21.41 48.16
C SER A 20 38.70 -22.94 48.42
N ASP A 21 38.10 -23.76 47.55
CA ASP A 21 38.03 -25.19 47.75
C ASP A 21 39.30 -25.97 47.31
N ARG A 22 40.15 -25.38 46.50
CA ARG A 22 41.43 -26.02 46.10
C ARG A 22 42.53 -25.90 47.13
N SER A 23 42.45 -24.98 48.10
CA SER A 23 43.41 -24.82 49.19
C SER A 23 43.08 -25.66 50.41
N ARG A 24 41.83 -26.14 50.59
CA ARG A 24 41.42 -27.00 51.72
C ARG A 24 41.78 -28.46 51.58
N ILE A 25 42.02 -28.98 50.38
CA ILE A 25 42.33 -30.41 50.13
C ILE A 25 43.84 -30.71 50.32
N LYS A 26 44.70 -29.70 50.39
CA LYS A 26 46.16 -29.89 50.62
C LYS A 26 46.61 -30.01 52.06
N ASN A 27 45.74 -29.71 53.03
CA ASN A 27 46.14 -29.68 54.46
C ASN A 27 45.62 -30.79 55.34
N ILE A 28 45.06 -31.89 54.77
CA ILE A 28 44.48 -33.02 55.55
C ILE A 28 45.40 -34.25 55.58
N THR A 29 46.54 -34.23 54.88
CA THR A 29 47.39 -35.42 54.78
C THR A 29 48.65 -35.40 55.67
N ASN A 30 48.75 -34.49 56.62
CA ASN A 30 49.91 -34.39 57.50
C ASN A 30 49.56 -34.22 59.00
N LYS A 31 48.80 -35.17 59.55
CA LYS A 31 48.76 -35.40 61.01
C LYS A 31 48.19 -36.82 61.29
N VAL A 32 48.98 -37.82 61.47
CA VAL A 32 48.78 -38.84 62.47
C VAL A 32 50.14 -39.49 62.83
N HIS A 33 50.52 -39.38 64.08
CA HIS A 33 51.52 -39.97 64.86
C HIS A 33 51.16 -41.36 65.27
N PRO A 34 52.01 -42.04 66.05
CA PRO A 34 53.42 -42.46 65.96
C PRO A 34 53.61 -44.00 66.18
N GLU A 35 54.84 -44.42 65.97
CA GLU A 35 55.57 -45.56 66.63
C GLU A 35 54.84 -46.86 66.87
N TYR A 36 55.17 -47.85 66.03
CA TYR A 36 55.44 -49.22 66.46
C TYR A 36 56.69 -49.73 65.72
N GLU A 37 57.74 -49.91 66.44
CA GLU A 37 58.95 -50.58 65.93
C GLU A 37 58.66 -52.07 65.67
N VAL A 38 58.77 -52.49 64.43
CA VAL A 38 58.83 -53.91 64.03
C VAL A 38 60.29 -54.19 63.67
N PRO A 39 60.86 -55.26 64.19
CA PRO A 39 62.29 -55.53 64.03
C PRO A 39 62.66 -55.81 62.58
N LYS A 40 63.62 -55.02 62.08
CA LYS A 40 64.21 -55.18 60.75
C LYS A 40 64.87 -56.58 60.61
N LYS A 41 64.21 -57.49 59.90
CA LYS A 41 64.91 -58.67 59.32
C LYS A 41 65.91 -58.11 58.28
N ARG A 42 67.20 -58.45 58.51
CA ARG A 42 68.26 -58.15 57.54
C ARG A 42 67.92 -58.75 56.20
N PRO A 43 68.00 -58.01 55.09
CA PRO A 43 67.74 -58.57 53.76
C PRO A 43 68.78 -59.64 53.44
N ALA A 44 68.32 -60.78 53.00
CA ALA A 44 69.18 -61.82 52.48
C ALA A 44 70.02 -61.25 51.33
N ARG A 45 71.31 -61.56 51.31
CA ARG A 45 72.23 -61.15 50.25
C ARG A 45 71.66 -61.65 48.92
N ARG A 46 71.15 -60.70 48.06
CA ARG A 46 70.73 -61.04 46.70
C ARG A 46 71.91 -61.53 45.90
N THR A 47 71.73 -62.62 45.19
CA THR A 47 72.75 -63.12 44.25
C THR A 47 72.89 -62.14 43.08
N GLU A 48 74.05 -62.09 42.44
CA GLU A 48 74.29 -61.21 41.26
C GLU A 48 73.25 -61.43 40.16
N GLU A 49 72.77 -62.68 40.02
CA GLU A 49 71.69 -63.01 39.07
C GLU A 49 70.36 -62.36 39.39
N ASP A 50 70.04 -62.27 40.72
CA ASP A 50 68.80 -61.59 41.13
C ASP A 50 68.83 -60.04 40.84
N GLU A 51 70.01 -59.45 40.99
CA GLU A 51 70.20 -58.04 40.67
C GLU A 51 70.17 -57.80 39.18
N GLU A 52 70.77 -58.67 38.37
CA GLU A 52 70.69 -58.59 36.92
C GLU A 52 69.26 -58.73 36.37
N MET A 53 68.53 -59.73 36.93
CA MET A 53 67.11 -59.92 36.61
C MET A 53 66.27 -58.75 37.02
N ALA A 54 66.52 -58.13 38.17
CA ALA A 54 65.82 -56.94 38.62
C ALA A 54 66.12 -55.74 37.69
N ARG A 55 67.37 -55.56 37.24
CA ARG A 55 67.77 -54.57 36.25
C ARG A 55 67.06 -54.77 34.90
N LYS A 56 67.04 -55.98 34.36
CA LYS A 56 66.32 -56.31 33.11
C LYS A 56 64.84 -56.08 33.23
N ARG A 57 64.17 -56.40 34.34
CA ARG A 57 62.76 -56.14 34.60
C ARG A 57 62.46 -54.61 34.71
N ALA A 58 63.37 -53.88 35.39
CA ALA A 58 63.25 -52.46 35.51
C ALA A 58 63.39 -51.73 34.12
N GLU A 59 64.32 -52.17 33.29
CA GLU A 59 64.52 -51.64 31.94
C GLU A 59 63.35 -52.00 31.03
N ALA A 60 62.80 -53.20 31.08
CA ALA A 60 61.59 -53.60 30.37
C ALA A 60 60.37 -52.75 30.78
N ARG A 61 60.20 -52.49 32.09
CA ARG A 61 59.17 -51.63 32.61
C ARG A 61 59.34 -50.17 32.09
N ARG A 62 60.58 -49.63 32.08
CA ARG A 62 60.91 -48.32 31.53
C ARG A 62 60.60 -48.24 30.03
N LYS A 63 60.99 -49.24 29.24
CA LYS A 63 60.67 -49.32 27.80
C LYS A 63 59.15 -49.38 27.55
N LYS A 64 58.43 -50.19 28.34
CA LYS A 64 56.97 -50.28 28.25
C LYS A 64 56.29 -48.96 28.60
N GLN A 65 56.68 -48.29 29.68
CA GLN A 65 56.18 -46.99 30.09
C GLN A 65 56.46 -45.88 29.01
N HIS A 66 57.67 -45.93 28.43
CA HIS A 66 58.04 -44.99 27.36
C HIS A 66 57.19 -45.17 26.09
N GLN A 67 56.93 -46.46 25.72
CA GLN A 67 56.06 -46.82 24.61
C GLN A 67 54.60 -46.36 24.87
N GLU A 68 54.10 -46.59 26.08
CA GLU A 68 52.73 -46.10 26.46
C GLU A 68 52.62 -44.59 26.44
N ARG A 69 53.63 -43.85 26.95
CA ARG A 69 53.68 -42.37 26.86
C ARG A 69 53.74 -41.95 25.42
N ARG A 70 54.53 -42.56 24.55
CA ARG A 70 54.52 -42.22 23.08
C ARG A 70 53.18 -42.49 22.45
N ARG A 71 52.49 -43.60 22.72
CA ARG A 71 51.14 -43.90 22.22
C ARG A 71 50.13 -42.89 22.71
N LYS A 72 50.16 -42.44 23.96
CA LYS A 72 49.28 -41.41 24.49
C LYS A 72 49.50 -40.03 23.80
N ILE A 73 50.77 -39.69 23.56
CA ILE A 73 51.09 -38.42 22.85
C ILE A 73 50.60 -38.49 21.41
N ILE A 74 50.81 -39.60 20.71
CA ILE A 74 50.34 -39.75 19.32
C ILE A 74 48.81 -39.72 19.24
N ARG A 75 48.10 -40.41 20.18
CA ARG A 75 46.63 -40.33 20.25
C ARG A 75 46.15 -38.90 20.49
N ARG A 76 46.76 -38.20 21.43
CA ARG A 76 46.38 -36.77 21.69
C ARG A 76 46.66 -35.87 20.49
N ARG A 77 47.76 -36.11 19.75
CA ARG A 77 48.04 -35.34 18.51
C ARG A 77 47.01 -35.66 17.42
N LYS A 78 46.65 -36.91 17.19
CA LYS A 78 45.60 -37.31 16.25
C LYS A 78 44.23 -36.74 16.62
N GLN A 79 43.87 -36.77 17.91
CA GLN A 79 42.62 -36.17 18.38
C GLN A 79 42.59 -34.64 18.16
N LYS A 80 43.71 -33.95 18.46
CA LYS A 80 43.79 -32.48 18.18
C LYS A 80 43.74 -32.17 16.68
N GLN A 81 44.34 -33.01 15.85
CA GLN A 81 44.27 -32.86 14.39
C GLN A 81 42.84 -33.09 13.88
N ALA A 82 42.17 -34.14 14.33
CA ALA A 82 40.79 -34.43 13.99
C ALA A 82 39.85 -33.28 14.42
N LEU A 83 40.05 -32.75 15.65
CA LEU A 83 39.25 -31.59 16.12
C LEU A 83 39.47 -30.33 15.28
N ARG A 84 40.73 -30.10 14.84
CA ARG A 84 41.04 -28.95 13.95
C ARG A 84 40.41 -29.11 12.57
N LEU A 85 40.37 -30.35 12.04
CA LEU A 85 39.72 -30.63 10.76
C LEU A 85 38.21 -30.41 10.85
N VAL A 86 37.56 -30.89 11.90
CA VAL A 86 36.13 -30.66 12.14
C VAL A 86 35.83 -29.19 12.28
N ALA A 87 36.62 -28.42 13.03
CA ALA A 87 36.46 -26.99 13.16
C ALA A 87 36.64 -26.27 11.81
N ALA A 88 37.63 -26.68 11.01
CA ALA A 88 37.82 -26.12 9.66
C ALA A 88 36.64 -26.42 8.73
N CYS A 89 36.08 -27.63 8.78
CA CYS A 89 34.89 -27.99 7.99
C CYS A 89 33.67 -27.16 8.40
N LEU A 90 33.45 -26.89 9.69
CA LEU A 90 32.36 -26.05 10.17
C LEU A 90 32.50 -24.58 9.72
N VAL A 91 33.74 -24.06 9.74
CA VAL A 91 34.00 -22.70 9.23
C VAL A 91 33.74 -22.61 7.72
N ILE A 92 34.18 -23.60 6.95
CA ILE A 92 33.92 -23.64 5.49
C ILE A 92 32.42 -23.77 5.24
N ALA A 93 31.69 -24.61 5.96
CA ALA A 93 30.25 -24.76 5.84
C ALA A 93 29.54 -23.44 6.15
N ALA A 94 29.94 -22.73 7.21
CA ALA A 94 29.39 -21.41 7.54
C ALA A 94 29.67 -20.39 6.45
N LEU A 95 30.88 -20.35 5.87
CA LEU A 95 31.23 -19.48 4.75
C LEU A 95 30.41 -19.78 3.49
N VAL A 96 30.20 -21.06 3.16
CA VAL A 96 29.36 -21.45 2.03
C VAL A 96 27.91 -20.98 2.22
N VAL A 97 27.36 -21.16 3.41
CA VAL A 97 26.00 -20.68 3.74
C VAL A 97 25.90 -19.16 3.62
N THR A 98 26.89 -18.43 4.14
CA THR A 98 26.88 -16.96 4.04
C THR A 98 26.99 -16.47 2.60
N VAL A 99 27.88 -17.05 1.79
CA VAL A 99 28.03 -16.71 0.35
C VAL A 99 26.73 -17.02 -0.41
N PHE A 100 26.10 -18.17 -0.13
CA PHE A 100 24.84 -18.55 -0.76
C PHE A 100 23.70 -17.58 -0.37
N SER A 101 23.59 -17.23 0.92
CA SER A 101 22.59 -16.29 1.40
C SER A 101 22.77 -14.89 0.80
N VAL A 102 24.00 -14.38 0.74
CA VAL A 102 24.30 -13.07 0.11
C VAL A 102 23.99 -13.09 -1.39
N LYS A 103 24.31 -14.19 -2.08
CA LYS A 103 24.00 -14.33 -3.51
C LYS A 103 22.49 -14.33 -3.76
N ASN A 104 21.73 -15.07 -2.94
CA ASN A 104 20.27 -15.12 -3.08
C ASN A 104 19.65 -13.77 -2.77
N TYR A 105 20.07 -13.10 -1.68
CA TYR A 105 19.61 -11.76 -1.35
C TYR A 105 19.86 -10.75 -2.50
N ASN A 106 21.07 -10.72 -3.05
CA ASN A 106 21.40 -9.83 -4.18
C ASN A 106 20.58 -10.17 -5.44
N SER A 107 20.23 -11.45 -5.66
CA SER A 107 19.42 -11.86 -6.80
C SER A 107 17.95 -11.48 -6.57
N GLY A 108 17.39 -11.71 -5.40
CA GLY A 108 16.03 -11.33 -5.03
C GLY A 108 15.82 -9.82 -5.15
N SER A 109 16.70 -9.01 -4.55
CA SER A 109 16.63 -7.55 -4.65
C SER A 109 16.77 -7.03 -6.09
N ARG A 110 17.55 -7.71 -6.94
CA ARG A 110 17.66 -7.33 -8.35
C ARG A 110 16.36 -7.58 -9.12
N HIS A 111 15.68 -8.68 -8.86
CA HIS A 111 14.39 -8.98 -9.47
C HIS A 111 13.31 -8.04 -8.94
N ASP A 112 13.30 -7.75 -7.64
CA ASP A 112 12.40 -6.78 -7.04
C ASP A 112 12.53 -5.38 -7.68
N ASN A 113 13.76 -4.86 -7.82
CA ASN A 113 14.01 -3.59 -8.50
C ASN A 113 13.53 -3.58 -9.97
N LYS A 114 13.65 -4.70 -10.68
CA LYS A 114 13.13 -4.79 -12.05
C LYS A 114 11.59 -4.82 -12.05
N GLY A 115 11.01 -5.54 -11.09
CA GLY A 115 9.55 -5.58 -10.90
C GLY A 115 9.01 -4.18 -10.61
N MET A 116 9.67 -3.41 -9.73
CA MET A 116 9.29 -2.01 -9.45
C MET A 116 9.39 -1.12 -10.68
N ASN A 117 10.46 -1.23 -11.47
CA ASN A 117 10.58 -0.46 -12.72
C ASN A 117 9.46 -0.81 -13.73
N ALA A 118 9.10 -2.10 -13.84
CA ALA A 118 7.99 -2.54 -14.67
C ALA A 118 6.65 -2.02 -14.14
N TYR A 119 6.43 -2.08 -12.82
CA TYR A 119 5.26 -1.54 -12.14
C TYR A 119 5.09 -0.04 -12.41
N GLU A 120 6.15 0.75 -12.24
CA GLU A 120 6.16 2.20 -12.50
C GLU A 120 5.90 2.55 -13.98
N SER A 121 6.26 1.66 -14.91
CA SER A 121 5.98 1.83 -16.34
C SER A 121 4.60 1.30 -16.76
N GLY A 122 3.81 0.73 -15.84
CA GLY A 122 2.49 0.14 -16.12
C GLY A 122 2.55 -1.27 -16.73
N ASP A 123 3.74 -1.88 -16.85
CA ASP A 123 3.88 -3.28 -17.30
C ASP A 123 3.71 -4.24 -16.12
N TYR A 124 2.45 -4.39 -15.70
CA TYR A 124 2.12 -5.18 -14.52
C TYR A 124 2.36 -6.68 -14.72
N ASP A 125 2.30 -7.20 -15.94
CA ASP A 125 2.61 -8.60 -16.25
C ASP A 125 4.10 -8.90 -16.00
N THR A 126 4.97 -8.03 -16.47
CA THR A 126 6.41 -8.13 -16.19
C THR A 126 6.69 -7.92 -14.69
N ALA A 127 6.02 -6.96 -14.04
CA ALA A 127 6.17 -6.72 -12.61
C ALA A 127 5.83 -7.97 -11.77
N VAL A 128 4.67 -8.60 -12.04
CA VAL A 128 4.24 -9.85 -11.38
C VAL A 128 5.27 -10.98 -11.55
N ASN A 129 5.81 -11.15 -12.76
CA ASN A 129 6.81 -12.20 -13.02
C ASN A 129 8.11 -11.93 -12.26
N GLU A 130 8.62 -10.71 -12.29
CA GLU A 130 9.86 -10.33 -11.62
C GLU A 130 9.72 -10.40 -10.07
N PHE A 131 8.57 -10.00 -9.49
CA PHE A 131 8.33 -10.17 -8.06
C PHE A 131 8.22 -11.64 -7.63
N LYS A 132 7.62 -12.51 -8.45
CA LYS A 132 7.62 -13.96 -8.21
C LYS A 132 9.04 -14.54 -8.22
N GLU A 133 9.87 -14.11 -9.16
CA GLU A 133 11.29 -14.49 -9.18
C GLU A 133 12.01 -13.97 -7.91
N ALA A 134 11.77 -12.73 -7.45
CA ALA A 134 12.34 -12.21 -6.21
C ALA A 134 11.99 -13.10 -5.01
N ILE A 135 10.72 -13.49 -4.88
CA ILE A 135 10.23 -14.42 -3.83
C ILE A 135 10.92 -15.79 -3.94
N SER A 136 11.17 -16.30 -5.15
CA SER A 136 11.85 -17.58 -5.35
C SER A 136 13.28 -17.60 -4.77
N TYR A 137 13.96 -16.45 -4.74
CA TYR A 137 15.29 -16.28 -4.16
C TYR A 137 15.26 -16.04 -2.66
N ASP A 138 14.27 -15.29 -2.15
CA ASP A 138 14.11 -15.01 -0.73
C ASP A 138 12.61 -14.90 -0.37
N GLY A 139 12.02 -16.04 -0.06
CA GLY A 139 10.62 -16.14 0.35
C GLY A 139 10.34 -15.66 1.78
N SER A 140 11.32 -15.10 2.48
CA SER A 140 11.14 -14.52 3.82
C SER A 140 11.02 -12.98 3.80
N ASN A 141 11.21 -12.34 2.65
CA ASN A 141 11.13 -10.89 2.52
C ASN A 141 9.68 -10.44 2.27
N ALA A 142 9.09 -9.75 3.24
CA ALA A 142 7.72 -9.25 3.16
C ALA A 142 7.49 -8.25 2.03
N ASP A 143 8.49 -7.42 1.69
CA ASP A 143 8.36 -6.39 0.66
C ASP A 143 8.05 -7.00 -0.70
N TYR A 144 8.64 -8.14 -1.05
CA TYR A 144 8.38 -8.81 -2.33
C TYR A 144 6.93 -9.28 -2.47
N TYR A 145 6.32 -9.78 -1.38
CA TYR A 145 4.90 -10.13 -1.36
C TYR A 145 3.99 -8.92 -1.41
N ILE A 146 4.37 -7.81 -0.74
CA ILE A 146 3.64 -6.55 -0.77
C ILE A 146 3.64 -5.98 -2.20
N HIS A 147 4.80 -5.90 -2.86
CA HIS A 147 4.93 -5.42 -4.22
C HIS A 147 4.15 -6.29 -5.21
N LEU A 148 4.23 -7.63 -5.05
CA LEU A 148 3.44 -8.57 -5.87
C LEU A 148 1.94 -8.38 -5.67
N GLY A 149 1.49 -8.22 -4.41
CA GLY A 149 0.10 -7.92 -4.09
C GLY A 149 -0.38 -6.62 -4.75
N MET A 150 0.43 -5.55 -4.70
CA MET A 150 0.10 -4.29 -5.37
C MET A 150 0.04 -4.44 -6.90
N ALA A 151 0.94 -5.22 -7.51
CA ALA A 151 0.88 -5.48 -8.95
C ALA A 151 -0.41 -6.22 -9.36
N TYR A 152 -0.90 -7.13 -8.53
CA TYR A 152 -2.20 -7.77 -8.75
C TYR A 152 -3.38 -6.82 -8.53
N VAL A 153 -3.28 -5.84 -7.63
CA VAL A 153 -4.30 -4.78 -7.49
C VAL A 153 -4.45 -4.03 -8.81
N GLU A 154 -3.33 -3.63 -9.42
CA GLU A 154 -3.33 -2.92 -10.72
C GLU A 154 -3.90 -3.78 -11.86
N GLN A 155 -3.69 -5.11 -11.81
CA GLN A 155 -4.33 -6.06 -12.73
C GLN A 155 -5.81 -6.33 -12.41
N LYS A 156 -6.39 -5.69 -11.39
CA LYS A 156 -7.75 -5.90 -10.88
C LYS A 156 -8.00 -7.34 -10.39
N SER A 157 -6.94 -8.08 -10.06
CA SER A 157 -6.97 -9.43 -9.49
C SER A 157 -6.91 -9.35 -7.96
N TYR A 158 -7.98 -8.85 -7.36
CA TYR A 158 -8.00 -8.45 -5.95
C TYR A 158 -7.89 -9.63 -4.98
N ASP A 159 -8.47 -10.79 -5.32
CA ASP A 159 -8.40 -11.98 -4.47
C ASP A 159 -6.97 -12.53 -4.40
N GLU A 160 -6.26 -12.56 -5.53
CA GLU A 160 -4.85 -12.90 -5.58
C GLU A 160 -4.01 -11.90 -4.78
N ALA A 161 -4.28 -10.61 -4.92
CA ALA A 161 -3.61 -9.56 -4.15
C ALA A 161 -3.74 -9.79 -2.64
N LEU A 162 -4.97 -10.03 -2.15
CA LEU A 162 -5.25 -10.34 -0.75
C LEU A 162 -4.51 -11.61 -0.29
N GLY A 163 -4.42 -12.63 -1.15
CA GLY A 163 -3.64 -13.85 -0.90
C GLY A 163 -2.17 -13.56 -0.65
N TYR A 164 -1.55 -12.69 -1.42
CA TYR A 164 -0.14 -12.29 -1.25
C TYR A 164 0.08 -11.37 -0.05
N PHE A 165 -0.82 -10.44 0.23
CA PHE A 165 -0.75 -9.65 1.47
C PHE A 165 -0.86 -10.53 2.73
N ASN A 166 -1.65 -11.62 2.70
CA ASN A 166 -1.69 -12.59 3.79
C ASN A 166 -0.38 -13.36 3.95
N GLN A 167 0.34 -13.65 2.85
CA GLN A 167 1.69 -14.25 2.93
C GLN A 167 2.72 -13.25 3.47
N ALA A 168 2.65 -11.97 3.08
CA ALA A 168 3.50 -10.90 3.61
C ALA A 168 3.40 -10.78 5.14
N GLU A 169 2.22 -11.00 5.73
CA GLU A 169 2.02 -10.90 7.18
C GLU A 169 2.91 -11.87 7.97
N GLY A 170 3.11 -13.08 7.45
CA GLY A 170 4.01 -14.07 8.06
C GLY A 170 5.50 -13.72 7.99
N CYS A 171 5.87 -12.76 7.14
CA CYS A 171 7.25 -12.35 6.87
C CYS A 171 7.56 -10.92 7.36
N ALA A 172 6.54 -10.12 7.74
CA ALA A 172 6.72 -8.71 8.11
C ALA A 172 7.49 -8.56 9.42
N GLU A 173 8.69 -7.97 9.34
CA GLU A 173 9.62 -7.82 10.46
C GLU A 173 9.49 -6.48 11.19
N ASN A 174 9.07 -5.42 10.48
CA ASN A 174 9.00 -4.07 11.01
C ASN A 174 7.60 -3.46 10.84
N ASP A 175 7.39 -2.32 11.49
CA ASP A 175 6.10 -1.67 11.55
C ASP A 175 5.71 -1.01 10.22
N ASP A 176 6.67 -0.52 9.42
CA ASP A 176 6.40 0.01 8.08
C ASP A 176 5.87 -1.10 7.16
N GLN A 177 6.47 -2.29 7.18
CA GLN A 177 5.97 -3.43 6.40
C GLN A 177 4.56 -3.84 6.82
N LYS A 178 4.26 -3.88 8.12
CA LYS A 178 2.92 -4.19 8.63
C LYS A 178 1.90 -3.13 8.21
N ALA A 179 2.29 -1.86 8.23
CA ALA A 179 1.43 -0.77 7.77
C ALA A 179 1.16 -0.87 6.26
N LEU A 180 2.21 -1.11 5.47
CA LEU A 180 2.12 -1.26 4.01
C LEU A 180 1.23 -2.44 3.59
N LEU A 181 1.38 -3.61 4.23
CA LEU A 181 0.53 -4.77 3.91
C LEU A 181 -0.94 -4.53 4.26
N ASN A 182 -1.23 -3.89 5.41
CA ASN A 182 -2.61 -3.55 5.78
C ASN A 182 -3.19 -2.48 4.85
N ARG A 183 -2.38 -1.47 4.45
CA ARG A 183 -2.76 -0.51 3.43
C ARG A 183 -3.07 -1.20 2.10
N GLY A 184 -2.23 -2.14 1.66
CA GLY A 184 -2.45 -2.92 0.43
C GLY A 184 -3.77 -3.71 0.46
N ARG A 185 -4.08 -4.37 1.59
CA ARG A 185 -5.39 -5.03 1.80
C ARG A 185 -6.54 -4.03 1.70
N GLY A 186 -6.39 -2.87 2.33
CA GLY A 186 -7.38 -1.80 2.24
C GLY A 186 -7.61 -1.33 0.81
N ILE A 187 -6.54 -1.14 0.03
CA ILE A 187 -6.62 -0.72 -1.38
C ILE A 187 -7.33 -1.79 -2.22
N ALA A 188 -7.00 -3.08 -2.04
CA ALA A 188 -7.67 -4.16 -2.74
C ALA A 188 -9.19 -4.17 -2.46
N CYS A 189 -9.58 -4.06 -1.18
CA CYS A 189 -11.00 -3.97 -0.78
C CYS A 189 -11.68 -2.70 -1.32
N LEU A 190 -10.99 -1.55 -1.33
CA LEU A 190 -11.49 -0.29 -1.87
C LEU A 190 -11.88 -0.43 -3.35
N TYR A 191 -10.99 -1.03 -4.15
CA TYR A 191 -11.23 -1.21 -5.59
C TYR A 191 -12.19 -2.37 -5.91
N GLN A 192 -12.38 -3.32 -4.98
CA GLN A 192 -13.50 -4.27 -5.02
C GLN A 192 -14.86 -3.63 -4.70
N GLY A 193 -14.87 -2.41 -4.14
CA GLY A 193 -16.09 -1.74 -3.69
C GLY A 193 -16.52 -2.09 -2.26
N ASP A 194 -15.73 -2.88 -1.51
CA ASP A 194 -15.98 -3.18 -0.10
C ASP A 194 -15.35 -2.08 0.78
N TYR A 195 -16.00 -0.92 0.78
CA TYR A 195 -15.51 0.28 1.46
C TYR A 195 -15.39 0.10 2.97
N GLN A 196 -16.31 -0.65 3.59
CA GLN A 196 -16.29 -0.86 5.03
C GLN A 196 -15.10 -1.71 5.47
N THR A 197 -14.79 -2.77 4.75
CA THR A 197 -13.61 -3.59 5.00
C THR A 197 -12.32 -2.81 4.68
N ALA A 198 -12.32 -1.99 3.63
CA ALA A 198 -11.20 -1.12 3.29
C ALA A 198 -10.87 -0.14 4.43
N ILE A 199 -11.87 0.58 4.95
CA ILE A 199 -11.73 1.52 6.09
C ILE A 199 -11.16 0.81 7.32
N LYS A 200 -11.61 -0.42 7.60
CA LYS A 200 -11.06 -1.21 8.71
C LYS A 200 -9.57 -1.50 8.52
N TRP A 201 -9.14 -1.97 7.34
CA TRP A 201 -7.74 -2.26 7.06
C TRP A 201 -6.86 -1.00 7.11
N PHE A 202 -7.36 0.13 6.59
CA PHE A 202 -6.65 1.41 6.72
C PHE A 202 -6.53 1.84 8.19
N GLY A 203 -7.60 1.67 8.98
CA GLY A 203 -7.56 1.90 10.43
C GLY A 203 -6.52 1.02 11.14
N ASP A 204 -6.43 -0.26 10.79
CA ASP A 204 -5.42 -1.18 11.33
C ASP A 204 -3.99 -0.74 10.95
N ALA A 205 -3.78 -0.24 9.72
CA ALA A 205 -2.50 0.35 9.30
C ALA A 205 -2.17 1.61 10.12
N LEU A 206 -3.13 2.51 10.28
CA LEU A 206 -2.95 3.79 11.00
C LEU A 206 -2.74 3.63 12.50
N ASN A 207 -3.20 2.54 13.10
CA ASN A 207 -2.96 2.20 14.51
C ASN A 207 -1.51 1.82 14.79
N ILE A 208 -0.69 1.57 13.77
CA ILE A 208 0.74 1.32 13.91
C ILE A 208 1.46 2.66 14.11
N SER A 209 1.75 3.02 15.37
CA SER A 209 2.22 4.36 15.75
C SER A 209 3.63 4.70 15.29
N SER A 210 4.48 3.70 15.04
CA SER A 210 5.90 3.85 14.65
C SER A 210 6.14 3.82 13.14
N GLN A 211 5.08 3.71 12.32
CA GLN A 211 5.20 3.84 10.87
C GLN A 211 5.66 5.24 10.46
N SER A 212 6.28 5.35 9.27
CA SER A 212 6.71 6.64 8.73
C SER A 212 5.52 7.58 8.43
N ASN A 213 5.76 8.89 8.49
CA ASN A 213 4.72 9.88 8.16
C ASN A 213 4.25 9.77 6.70
N ASP A 214 5.11 9.38 5.78
CA ASP A 214 4.74 9.24 4.37
C ASP A 214 3.73 8.09 4.20
N ILE A 215 3.98 6.91 4.81
CA ILE A 215 3.03 5.79 4.82
C ILE A 215 1.71 6.20 5.48
N ARG A 216 1.78 6.95 6.58
CA ARG A 216 0.59 7.44 7.29
C ARG A 216 -0.25 8.38 6.43
N ILE A 217 0.39 9.35 5.77
CA ILE A 217 -0.30 10.30 4.88
C ILE A 217 -0.96 9.57 3.72
N ASP A 218 -0.24 8.68 3.04
CA ASP A 218 -0.79 7.90 1.94
C ASP A 218 -1.97 7.02 2.40
N THR A 219 -1.84 6.38 3.57
CA THR A 219 -2.93 5.57 4.13
C THR A 219 -4.16 6.40 4.44
N LEU A 220 -3.98 7.62 4.98
CA LEU A 220 -5.08 8.54 5.26
C LEU A 220 -5.78 9.03 3.98
N TYR A 221 -5.05 9.22 2.86
CA TYR A 221 -5.68 9.55 1.59
C TYR A 221 -6.60 8.42 1.09
N TYR A 222 -6.13 7.17 1.11
CA TYR A 222 -6.96 6.02 0.74
C TYR A 222 -8.13 5.81 1.70
N GLN A 223 -7.92 6.04 3.01
CA GLN A 223 -9.00 5.97 3.98
C GLN A 223 -10.07 7.03 3.69
N ALA A 224 -9.67 8.28 3.46
CA ALA A 224 -10.60 9.35 3.12
C ALA A 224 -11.36 9.07 1.82
N GLU A 225 -10.71 8.48 0.83
CA GLU A 225 -11.36 8.03 -0.41
C GLU A 225 -12.41 6.94 -0.12
N ALA A 226 -12.07 5.92 0.67
CA ALA A 226 -13.02 4.87 1.06
C ALA A 226 -14.21 5.43 1.85
N GLU A 227 -13.96 6.37 2.77
CA GLU A 227 -14.97 7.08 3.54
C GLU A 227 -15.91 7.89 2.64
N GLN A 228 -15.37 8.65 1.68
CA GLN A 228 -16.17 9.36 0.68
C GLN A 228 -17.00 8.39 -0.17
N LYS A 229 -16.39 7.32 -0.67
CA LYS A 229 -17.07 6.31 -1.49
C LYS A 229 -18.16 5.54 -0.69
N SER A 230 -18.01 5.40 0.62
CA SER A 230 -19.06 4.87 1.50
C SER A 230 -20.16 5.89 1.84
N GLY A 231 -19.93 7.18 1.55
CA GLY A 231 -20.83 8.29 1.89
C GLY A 231 -20.59 8.90 3.27
N ASP A 232 -19.57 8.45 4.01
CA ASP A 232 -19.21 9.04 5.31
C ASP A 232 -18.27 10.25 5.11
N TYR A 233 -18.83 11.33 4.60
CA TYR A 233 -18.07 12.57 4.37
C TYR A 233 -17.56 13.20 5.67
N GLN A 234 -18.23 12.93 6.82
CA GLN A 234 -17.77 13.41 8.11
C GLN A 234 -16.46 12.74 8.54
N ALA A 235 -16.33 11.44 8.32
CA ALA A 235 -15.08 10.72 8.54
C ALA A 235 -13.98 11.21 7.58
N ALA A 236 -14.31 11.38 6.29
CA ALA A 236 -13.36 11.90 5.29
C ALA A 236 -12.79 13.28 5.68
N VAL A 237 -13.62 14.18 6.20
CA VAL A 237 -13.17 15.50 6.73
C VAL A 237 -12.16 15.32 7.86
N GLN A 238 -12.36 14.33 8.75
CA GLN A 238 -11.42 14.04 9.83
C GLN A 238 -10.10 13.47 9.30
N SER A 239 -10.16 12.55 8.34
CA SER A 239 -8.98 11.96 7.71
C SER A 239 -8.15 13.02 6.98
N TYR A 240 -8.76 13.90 6.19
CA TYR A 240 -8.07 15.04 5.57
C TYR A 240 -7.54 16.03 6.63
N GLY A 241 -8.25 16.21 7.75
CA GLY A 241 -7.76 17.00 8.87
C GLY A 241 -6.44 16.48 9.43
N GLN A 242 -6.34 15.17 9.63
CA GLN A 242 -5.10 14.52 10.08
C GLN A 242 -3.96 14.67 9.07
N ILE A 243 -4.25 14.62 7.76
CA ILE A 243 -3.23 14.87 6.73
C ILE A 243 -2.73 16.32 6.83
N ILE A 244 -3.63 17.29 6.95
CA ILE A 244 -3.27 18.71 7.07
C ILE A 244 -2.41 18.97 8.31
N ASP A 245 -2.68 18.29 9.43
CA ASP A 245 -1.89 18.39 10.65
C ASP A 245 -0.46 17.84 10.47
N LEU A 246 -0.28 16.83 9.60
CA LEU A 246 1.02 16.26 9.25
C LEU A 246 1.72 17.06 8.15
N LYS A 247 0.97 17.47 7.13
CA LYS A 247 1.46 18.19 5.95
C LYS A 247 0.33 19.03 5.36
N ASP A 248 0.38 20.32 5.62
CA ASP A 248 -0.60 21.27 5.12
C ASP A 248 -0.29 21.68 3.68
N ASP A 249 -1.12 21.24 2.72
CA ASP A 249 -1.01 21.57 1.31
C ASP A 249 -2.36 21.93 0.68
N ALA A 250 -2.31 22.65 -0.45
CA ALA A 250 -3.49 23.17 -1.14
C ALA A 250 -4.40 22.06 -1.67
N GLY A 251 -3.85 20.92 -2.11
CA GLY A 251 -4.60 19.78 -2.62
C GLY A 251 -5.47 19.16 -1.53
N THR A 252 -4.87 18.86 -0.38
CA THR A 252 -5.59 18.29 0.77
C THR A 252 -6.69 19.23 1.28
N ARG A 253 -6.42 20.55 1.31
CA ARG A 253 -7.44 21.53 1.70
C ARG A 253 -8.60 21.56 0.70
N MET A 254 -8.32 21.46 -0.59
CA MET A 254 -9.36 21.36 -1.62
C MET A 254 -10.22 20.11 -1.43
N LEU A 255 -9.59 18.94 -1.22
CA LEU A 255 -10.32 17.68 -0.99
C LEU A 255 -11.20 17.75 0.27
N ARG A 256 -10.70 18.34 1.38
CA ARG A 256 -11.51 18.56 2.58
C ARG A 256 -12.65 19.56 2.33
N GLY A 257 -12.37 20.62 1.56
CA GLY A 257 -13.39 21.57 1.11
C GLY A 257 -14.50 20.89 0.32
N MET A 258 -14.17 19.99 -0.60
CA MET A 258 -15.15 19.19 -1.34
C MET A 258 -15.97 18.28 -0.43
N ALA A 259 -15.35 17.64 0.56
CA ALA A 259 -16.06 16.83 1.55
C ALA A 259 -17.02 17.69 2.41
N TYR A 260 -16.64 18.89 2.82
CA TYR A 260 -17.55 19.85 3.47
C TYR A 260 -18.71 20.26 2.58
N MET A 261 -18.48 20.40 1.28
CA MET A 261 -19.57 20.70 0.30
C MET A 261 -20.63 19.59 0.33
N GLN A 262 -20.21 18.31 0.37
CA GLN A 262 -21.15 17.18 0.45
C GLN A 262 -21.95 17.17 1.77
N LEU A 263 -21.36 17.68 2.85
CA LEU A 263 -22.03 17.89 4.14
C LEU A 263 -22.88 19.15 4.18
N GLN A 264 -22.91 19.94 3.09
CA GLN A 264 -23.53 21.27 3.01
C GLN A 264 -22.96 22.29 4.03
N ASP A 265 -21.76 22.03 4.57
CA ASP A 265 -21.02 22.98 5.39
C ASP A 265 -20.17 23.90 4.48
N TYR A 266 -20.86 24.72 3.72
CA TYR A 266 -20.25 25.61 2.74
C TYR A 266 -19.31 26.64 3.37
N ALA A 267 -19.54 27.03 4.62
CA ALA A 267 -18.67 27.97 5.32
C ALA A 267 -17.30 27.37 5.65
N SER A 268 -17.25 26.10 6.06
CA SER A 268 -15.99 25.38 6.27
C SER A 268 -15.28 25.08 4.95
N ALA A 269 -16.03 24.74 3.90
CA ALA A 269 -15.50 24.57 2.54
C ALA A 269 -14.84 25.86 2.05
N GLU A 270 -15.53 26.99 2.11
CA GLU A 270 -15.02 28.31 1.73
C GLU A 270 -13.69 28.64 2.42
N LYS A 271 -13.61 28.42 3.74
CA LYS A 271 -12.41 28.69 4.53
C LYS A 271 -11.21 27.86 4.04
N ASP A 272 -11.39 26.56 3.79
CA ASP A 272 -10.32 25.71 3.30
C ASP A 272 -9.91 26.05 1.86
N LEU A 273 -10.87 26.38 1.00
CA LEU A 273 -10.60 26.72 -0.39
C LEU A 273 -9.87 28.06 -0.53
N TYR A 274 -10.21 29.08 0.28
CA TYR A 274 -9.40 30.30 0.33
C TYR A 274 -7.99 30.05 0.84
N ALA A 275 -7.82 29.15 1.83
CA ALA A 275 -6.51 28.78 2.30
C ALA A 275 -5.71 28.02 1.21
N ALA A 276 -6.35 27.16 0.44
CA ALA A 276 -5.75 26.47 -0.70
C ALA A 276 -5.29 27.45 -1.79
N ILE A 277 -6.09 28.44 -2.16
CA ILE A 277 -5.72 29.51 -3.11
C ILE A 277 -4.51 30.31 -2.60
N LYS A 278 -4.46 30.60 -1.30
CA LYS A 278 -3.34 31.32 -0.71
C LYS A 278 -2.03 30.55 -0.82
N GLN A 279 -2.07 29.22 -0.71
CA GLN A 279 -0.89 28.33 -0.85
C GLN A 279 -0.51 28.11 -2.30
N SER A 280 -1.49 27.92 -3.19
CA SER A 280 -1.29 27.63 -4.61
C SER A 280 -2.29 28.41 -5.46
N ARG A 281 -1.84 29.54 -6.04
CA ARG A 281 -2.68 30.44 -6.85
C ARG A 281 -2.95 29.92 -8.28
N LYS A 282 -2.43 28.76 -8.67
CA LYS A 282 -2.46 28.31 -10.07
C LYS A 282 -3.50 27.20 -10.35
N SER A 283 -4.28 26.80 -9.38
CA SER A 283 -5.21 25.68 -9.54
C SER A 283 -6.61 26.17 -9.91
N TYR A 284 -6.97 26.13 -11.18
CA TYR A 284 -8.33 26.42 -11.63
C TYR A 284 -9.41 25.61 -10.91
N ALA A 285 -9.10 24.35 -10.57
CA ALA A 285 -10.03 23.48 -9.83
C ALA A 285 -10.41 24.08 -8.47
N VAL A 286 -9.44 24.63 -7.71
CA VAL A 286 -9.72 25.24 -6.41
C VAL A 286 -10.64 26.46 -6.56
N TYR A 287 -10.41 27.31 -7.57
CA TYR A 287 -11.26 28.47 -7.83
C TYR A 287 -12.70 28.08 -8.22
N ARG A 288 -12.87 27.06 -9.06
CA ARG A 288 -14.19 26.56 -9.44
C ARG A 288 -14.93 25.91 -8.29
N THR A 289 -14.22 25.14 -7.45
CA THR A 289 -14.82 24.56 -6.23
C THR A 289 -15.24 25.67 -5.24
N LEU A 290 -14.42 26.73 -5.09
CA LEU A 290 -14.78 27.89 -4.26
C LEU A 290 -15.98 28.62 -4.83
N TYR A 291 -16.04 28.82 -6.15
CA TYR A 291 -17.20 29.38 -6.84
C TYR A 291 -18.49 28.63 -6.45
N SER A 292 -18.49 27.29 -6.59
CA SER A 292 -19.65 26.47 -6.23
C SER A 292 -20.02 26.57 -4.74
N ALA A 293 -19.01 26.67 -3.84
CA ALA A 293 -19.27 26.85 -2.42
C ALA A 293 -19.89 28.21 -2.08
N LEU A 294 -19.52 29.26 -2.80
CA LEU A 294 -20.04 30.60 -2.62
C LEU A 294 -21.46 30.72 -3.24
N GLU A 295 -21.69 30.15 -4.42
CA GLU A 295 -23.05 30.10 -5.03
C GLU A 295 -24.05 29.39 -4.10
N ALA A 296 -23.65 28.24 -3.54
CA ALA A 296 -24.49 27.49 -2.60
C ALA A 296 -24.85 28.29 -1.34
N GLN A 297 -24.05 29.31 -1.00
CA GLN A 297 -24.34 30.26 0.08
C GLN A 297 -25.13 31.50 -0.37
N GLY A 298 -25.45 31.64 -1.68
CA GLY A 298 -26.08 32.84 -2.26
C GLY A 298 -25.14 34.05 -2.32
N LYS A 299 -23.81 33.83 -2.32
CA LYS A 299 -22.80 34.90 -2.43
C LYS A 299 -22.38 35.13 -3.88
N ASP A 300 -23.36 35.41 -4.75
CA ASP A 300 -23.18 35.41 -6.21
C ASP A 300 -22.11 36.39 -6.70
N ASP A 301 -22.02 37.59 -6.11
CA ASP A 301 -21.03 38.60 -6.51
C ASP A 301 -19.58 38.13 -6.16
N GLU A 302 -19.41 37.56 -4.96
CA GLU A 302 -18.13 37.03 -4.54
C GLU A 302 -17.73 35.80 -5.40
N ALA A 303 -18.69 34.93 -5.71
CA ALA A 303 -18.50 33.77 -6.57
C ALA A 303 -17.98 34.18 -7.96
N LYS A 304 -18.65 35.16 -8.62
CA LYS A 304 -18.21 35.71 -9.92
C LYS A 304 -16.83 36.35 -9.84
N GLN A 305 -16.52 37.05 -8.74
CA GLN A 305 -15.20 37.67 -8.57
C GLN A 305 -14.10 36.58 -8.49
N VAL A 306 -14.33 35.48 -7.80
CA VAL A 306 -13.39 34.36 -7.71
C VAL A 306 -13.09 33.76 -9.09
N LEU A 307 -14.09 33.58 -9.96
CA LEU A 307 -13.88 33.13 -11.34
C LEU A 307 -13.12 34.17 -12.19
N ASN A 308 -13.42 35.45 -12.02
CA ASN A 308 -12.68 36.53 -12.69
C ASN A 308 -11.20 36.55 -12.26
N ASP A 309 -10.89 36.27 -10.99
CA ASP A 309 -9.53 36.16 -10.51
C ASP A 309 -8.81 34.94 -11.14
N ALA A 310 -9.52 33.82 -11.30
CA ALA A 310 -8.99 32.64 -11.99
C ALA A 310 -8.67 32.91 -13.48
N LEU A 311 -9.45 33.74 -14.16
CA LEU A 311 -9.17 34.14 -15.54
C LEU A 311 -7.89 34.97 -15.71
N GLN A 312 -7.37 35.57 -14.62
CA GLN A 312 -6.08 36.28 -14.61
C GLN A 312 -4.87 35.33 -14.45
N LEU A 313 -5.08 34.05 -14.24
CA LEU A 313 -3.98 33.10 -14.14
C LEU A 313 -3.21 33.02 -15.46
N SER A 314 -1.90 33.06 -15.37
CA SER A 314 -1.02 32.93 -16.53
C SER A 314 -0.90 31.48 -16.98
N GLY A 315 -1.07 31.21 -18.26
CA GLY A 315 -0.92 29.91 -18.89
C GLY A 315 -1.33 29.96 -20.35
N SER A 316 -0.78 29.06 -21.18
CA SER A 316 -1.07 28.99 -22.61
C SER A 316 -1.06 27.54 -23.14
N SER A 317 -1.14 26.55 -22.26
CA SER A 317 -1.35 25.15 -22.62
C SER A 317 -2.77 24.91 -23.10
N GLY A 318 -3.02 23.78 -23.75
CA GLY A 318 -4.37 23.35 -24.09
C GLY A 318 -5.27 23.25 -22.85
N GLU A 319 -4.74 22.73 -21.75
CA GLU A 319 -5.44 22.64 -20.47
C GLU A 319 -5.77 24.01 -19.88
N ASP A 320 -4.86 25.00 -19.93
CA ASP A 320 -5.15 26.37 -19.48
C ASP A 320 -6.33 27.00 -20.26
N TYR A 321 -6.36 26.82 -21.57
CA TYR A 321 -7.46 27.29 -22.39
C TYR A 321 -8.76 26.55 -22.09
N TYR A 322 -8.73 25.24 -21.87
CA TYR A 322 -9.89 24.46 -21.44
C TYR A 322 -10.47 24.97 -20.13
N ASN A 323 -9.64 25.13 -19.12
CA ASN A 323 -10.08 25.62 -17.82
C ASN A 323 -10.71 27.02 -17.89
N ARG A 324 -10.12 27.95 -18.67
CA ARG A 324 -10.73 29.27 -18.91
C ARG A 324 -12.04 29.16 -19.67
N GLY A 325 -12.11 28.26 -20.65
CA GLY A 325 -13.34 28.01 -21.39
C GLY A 325 -14.48 27.56 -20.47
N MET A 326 -14.18 26.62 -19.56
CA MET A 326 -15.16 26.16 -18.57
C MET A 326 -15.56 27.25 -17.57
N ILE A 327 -14.63 28.12 -17.15
CA ILE A 327 -14.95 29.29 -16.33
C ILE A 327 -15.90 30.25 -17.07
N TYR A 328 -15.68 30.47 -18.35
CA TYR A 328 -16.63 31.29 -19.15
C TYR A 328 -18.00 30.62 -19.31
N VAL A 329 -18.06 29.25 -19.32
CA VAL A 329 -19.36 28.55 -19.24
C VAL A 329 -20.05 28.84 -17.91
N ASP A 330 -19.33 28.71 -16.79
CA ASP A 330 -19.84 29.00 -15.45
C ASP A 330 -20.33 30.49 -15.33
N LEU A 331 -19.65 31.43 -15.99
CA LEU A 331 -20.01 32.83 -16.07
C LEU A 331 -21.11 33.15 -17.12
N GLN A 332 -21.58 32.13 -17.86
CA GLN A 332 -22.54 32.24 -18.97
C GLN A 332 -22.08 33.15 -20.15
N ASP A 333 -20.75 33.35 -20.26
CA ASP A 333 -20.14 34.05 -21.41
C ASP A 333 -19.79 33.01 -22.49
N TYR A 334 -20.81 32.55 -23.20
CA TYR A 334 -20.71 31.45 -24.16
C TYR A 334 -19.84 31.80 -25.38
N THR A 335 -19.69 33.09 -25.72
CA THR A 335 -18.82 33.53 -26.82
C THR A 335 -17.34 33.32 -26.47
N ASN A 336 -16.91 33.79 -25.30
CA ASN A 336 -15.53 33.57 -24.84
C ASN A 336 -15.27 32.11 -24.47
N ALA A 337 -16.28 31.39 -23.96
CA ALA A 337 -16.20 29.96 -23.71
C ALA A 337 -15.84 29.20 -24.99
N ALA A 338 -16.58 29.42 -26.08
CA ALA A 338 -16.32 28.78 -27.37
C ALA A 338 -14.93 29.11 -27.91
N ASP A 339 -14.48 30.38 -27.84
CA ASP A 339 -13.14 30.79 -28.28
C ASP A 339 -12.04 30.07 -27.50
N MET A 340 -12.14 29.99 -26.16
CA MET A 340 -11.16 29.33 -25.34
C MET A 340 -11.13 27.80 -25.57
N LEU A 341 -12.31 27.17 -25.66
CA LEU A 341 -12.40 25.73 -25.89
C LEU A 341 -11.86 25.34 -27.28
N ASN A 342 -12.12 26.13 -28.32
CA ASN A 342 -11.53 25.90 -29.64
C ASN A 342 -10.01 26.08 -29.62
N LYS A 343 -9.47 27.09 -28.95
CA LYS A 343 -8.03 27.27 -28.76
C LYS A 343 -7.41 26.08 -27.98
N SER A 344 -8.13 25.54 -27.01
CA SER A 344 -7.73 24.35 -26.27
C SER A 344 -7.61 23.16 -27.20
N TYR A 345 -8.61 22.90 -28.02
CA TYR A 345 -8.62 21.83 -29.01
C TYR A 345 -7.47 21.98 -30.02
N ASP A 346 -7.26 23.21 -30.57
CA ASP A 346 -6.16 23.53 -31.49
C ASP A 346 -4.77 23.28 -30.88
N LYS A 347 -4.66 23.37 -29.54
CA LYS A 347 -3.45 23.01 -28.78
C LYS A 347 -3.33 21.51 -28.51
N GLY A 348 -4.22 20.68 -29.02
CA GLY A 348 -4.22 19.23 -28.89
C GLY A 348 -4.85 18.68 -27.62
N TYR A 349 -5.49 19.53 -26.80
CA TYR A 349 -6.18 19.06 -25.59
C TYR A 349 -7.59 18.55 -25.95
N LYS A 350 -7.70 17.23 -26.14
CA LYS A 350 -8.91 16.59 -26.67
C LYS A 350 -10.14 16.70 -25.76
N ALA A 351 -9.95 16.80 -24.43
CA ALA A 351 -11.06 17.03 -23.51
C ALA A 351 -11.85 18.32 -23.81
N ALA A 352 -11.28 19.27 -24.58
CA ALA A 352 -11.99 20.44 -25.06
C ALA A 352 -13.25 20.10 -25.88
N LEU A 353 -13.27 18.93 -26.56
CA LEU A 353 -14.47 18.47 -27.27
C LEU A 353 -15.63 18.16 -26.33
N LEU A 354 -15.36 17.65 -25.12
CA LEU A 354 -16.40 17.47 -24.09
C LEU A 354 -16.93 18.83 -23.62
N GLY A 355 -16.05 19.81 -23.40
CA GLY A 355 -16.47 21.17 -23.04
C GLY A 355 -17.29 21.87 -24.13
N LEU A 356 -16.93 21.69 -25.42
CA LEU A 356 -17.70 22.19 -26.55
C LEU A 356 -19.06 21.50 -26.68
N GLY A 357 -19.12 20.19 -26.40
CA GLY A 357 -20.36 19.44 -26.31
C GLY A 357 -21.27 19.94 -25.20
N GLU A 358 -20.73 20.16 -24.00
CA GLU A 358 -21.45 20.72 -22.85
C GLU A 358 -21.97 22.14 -23.11
N LEU A 359 -21.14 22.98 -23.71
CA LEU A 359 -21.54 24.32 -24.13
C LEU A 359 -22.72 24.31 -25.13
N SER A 360 -22.64 23.43 -26.15
CA SER A 360 -23.71 23.28 -27.14
C SER A 360 -24.99 22.72 -26.52
N TYR A 361 -24.88 21.75 -25.60
CA TYR A 361 -25.99 21.19 -24.83
C TYR A 361 -26.69 22.30 -23.99
N THR A 362 -25.91 23.11 -23.29
CA THR A 362 -26.42 24.27 -22.50
C THR A 362 -27.20 25.27 -23.38
N GLN A 363 -26.77 25.46 -24.61
CA GLN A 363 -27.44 26.28 -25.59
C GLN A 363 -28.61 25.57 -26.30
N GLN A 364 -28.93 24.33 -25.93
CA GLN A 364 -29.94 23.46 -26.53
C GLN A 364 -29.68 23.13 -28.01
N ASP A 365 -28.44 23.31 -28.49
CA ASP A 365 -27.99 22.83 -29.80
C ASP A 365 -27.51 21.39 -29.70
N TYR A 366 -28.47 20.48 -29.64
CA TYR A 366 -28.21 19.07 -29.44
C TYR A 366 -27.48 18.40 -30.61
N ASP A 367 -27.69 18.89 -31.84
CA ASP A 367 -27.00 18.37 -33.03
C ASP A 367 -25.51 18.67 -33.00
N THR A 368 -25.15 19.89 -32.66
CA THR A 368 -23.76 20.30 -32.48
C THR A 368 -23.13 19.60 -31.27
N ALA A 369 -23.87 19.44 -30.17
CA ALA A 369 -23.39 18.69 -29.00
C ALA A 369 -23.03 17.24 -29.36
N LEU A 370 -23.91 16.52 -30.05
CA LEU A 370 -23.66 15.15 -30.52
C LEU A 370 -22.46 15.07 -31.46
N THR A 371 -22.26 16.08 -32.31
CA THR A 371 -21.09 16.16 -33.19
C THR A 371 -19.78 16.24 -32.39
N TYR A 372 -19.74 17.06 -31.36
CA TYR A 372 -18.54 17.19 -30.51
C TYR A 372 -18.28 15.91 -29.66
N TYR A 373 -19.31 15.30 -29.05
CA TYR A 373 -19.15 14.07 -28.31
C TYR A 373 -18.73 12.91 -29.21
N GLY A 374 -19.38 12.78 -30.41
CA GLY A 374 -18.97 11.77 -31.38
C GLY A 374 -17.50 11.92 -31.78
N LYS A 375 -17.07 13.15 -32.09
CA LYS A 375 -15.67 13.45 -32.39
C LYS A 375 -14.72 13.12 -31.23
N TYR A 376 -15.15 13.33 -29.99
CA TYR A 376 -14.35 12.93 -28.83
C TYR A 376 -14.13 11.42 -28.80
N PHE A 377 -15.17 10.62 -28.94
CA PHE A 377 -15.05 9.15 -28.95
C PHE A 377 -14.30 8.62 -30.19
N ASP A 378 -14.31 9.34 -31.32
CA ASP A 378 -13.54 8.98 -32.52
C ASP A 378 -12.04 9.30 -32.36
N GLU A 379 -11.68 10.36 -31.66
CA GLU A 379 -10.30 10.85 -31.53
C GLU A 379 -9.56 10.41 -30.27
N VAL A 380 -10.30 9.89 -29.30
CA VAL A 380 -9.75 9.49 -27.97
C VAL A 380 -9.99 8.01 -27.74
N ASP A 381 -8.91 7.27 -27.47
CA ASP A 381 -9.05 5.92 -26.94
C ASP A 381 -9.60 6.00 -25.51
N ILE A 382 -10.91 5.82 -25.39
CA ILE A 382 -11.64 5.96 -24.14
C ILE A 382 -11.17 4.96 -23.07
N SER A 383 -10.56 3.83 -23.46
CA SER A 383 -10.01 2.85 -22.53
C SER A 383 -8.72 3.33 -21.87
N SER A 384 -8.05 4.31 -22.45
CA SER A 384 -6.79 4.89 -21.96
C SER A 384 -6.97 6.10 -21.04
N VAL A 385 -8.20 6.63 -20.91
CA VAL A 385 -8.47 7.76 -20.02
C VAL A 385 -8.89 7.28 -18.63
N ASP A 386 -8.82 8.20 -17.67
CA ASP A 386 -9.31 7.94 -16.32
C ASP A 386 -10.79 7.49 -16.30
N ALA A 387 -11.11 6.53 -15.44
CA ALA A 387 -12.44 5.92 -15.35
C ALA A 387 -13.54 6.96 -15.06
N SER A 388 -13.27 7.96 -14.23
CA SER A 388 -14.22 9.03 -13.92
C SER A 388 -14.48 9.94 -15.12
N LEU A 389 -13.42 10.30 -15.87
CA LEU A 389 -13.56 11.07 -17.10
C LEU A 389 -14.34 10.30 -18.18
N ALA A 390 -14.07 8.99 -18.33
CA ALA A 390 -14.80 8.15 -19.28
C ALA A 390 -16.29 8.04 -18.93
N ALA A 391 -16.61 7.74 -17.67
CA ALA A 391 -18.00 7.67 -17.19
C ALA A 391 -18.73 9.02 -17.36
N LYS A 392 -18.07 10.13 -17.02
CA LYS A 392 -18.62 11.48 -17.23
C LYS A 392 -18.90 11.76 -18.71
N ALA A 393 -17.98 11.41 -19.62
CA ALA A 393 -18.18 11.62 -21.05
C ALA A 393 -19.40 10.84 -21.58
N TYR A 394 -19.54 9.56 -21.18
CA TYR A 394 -20.72 8.78 -21.53
C TYR A 394 -22.01 9.33 -20.93
N ASN A 395 -22.00 9.80 -19.70
CA ASN A 395 -23.17 10.38 -19.06
C ASN A 395 -23.64 11.67 -19.80
N GLN A 396 -22.72 12.56 -20.15
CA GLN A 396 -23.03 13.76 -20.91
C GLN A 396 -23.57 13.43 -22.30
N TYR A 397 -22.95 12.48 -22.99
CA TYR A 397 -23.41 12.00 -24.30
C TYR A 397 -24.81 11.39 -24.23
N ALA A 398 -25.08 10.54 -23.24
CA ALA A 398 -26.39 9.93 -23.00
C ALA A 398 -27.47 11.01 -22.73
N ALA A 399 -27.16 12.02 -21.94
CA ALA A 399 -28.09 13.12 -21.65
C ALA A 399 -28.50 13.86 -22.92
N VAL A 400 -27.59 14.10 -23.86
CA VAL A 400 -27.90 14.72 -25.16
C VAL A 400 -28.76 13.81 -26.02
N LEU A 401 -28.46 12.51 -26.08
CA LEU A 401 -29.23 11.51 -26.82
C LEU A 401 -30.68 11.42 -26.30
N LEU A 402 -30.85 11.41 -24.97
CA LEU A 402 -32.17 11.46 -24.34
C LEU A 402 -32.93 12.74 -24.73
N ALA A 403 -32.28 13.90 -24.67
CA ALA A 403 -32.91 15.18 -25.06
C ALA A 403 -33.37 15.21 -26.55
N LYS A 404 -32.67 14.42 -27.41
CA LYS A 404 -33.06 14.23 -28.81
C LYS A 404 -34.08 13.11 -29.05
N GLY A 405 -34.37 12.29 -28.04
CA GLY A 405 -35.24 11.13 -28.19
C GLY A 405 -34.56 9.91 -28.84
N GLU A 406 -33.22 9.84 -28.86
CA GLU A 406 -32.46 8.73 -29.41
C GLU A 406 -32.22 7.67 -28.30
N TYR A 407 -33.31 7.10 -27.80
CA TYR A 407 -33.34 6.30 -26.57
C TYR A 407 -32.49 5.03 -26.60
N GLU A 408 -32.45 4.31 -27.74
CA GLU A 408 -31.59 3.12 -27.88
C GLU A 408 -30.11 3.44 -27.74
N LYS A 409 -29.66 4.54 -28.36
CA LYS A 409 -28.27 4.99 -28.24
C LYS A 409 -27.99 5.52 -26.85
N ALA A 410 -28.94 6.19 -26.23
CA ALA A 410 -28.82 6.67 -24.85
C ALA A 410 -28.62 5.50 -23.87
N ALA A 411 -29.40 4.42 -24.00
CA ALA A 411 -29.25 3.21 -23.22
C ALA A 411 -27.83 2.60 -23.39
N GLN A 412 -27.39 2.44 -24.63
CA GLN A 412 -26.04 1.90 -24.93
C GLN A 412 -24.92 2.77 -24.34
N ALA A 413 -25.06 4.10 -24.42
CA ALA A 413 -24.10 5.01 -23.83
C ALA A 413 -24.07 4.88 -22.28
N CYS A 414 -25.23 4.78 -21.64
CA CYS A 414 -25.33 4.57 -20.20
C CYS A 414 -24.70 3.24 -19.77
N GLU A 415 -25.03 2.13 -20.47
CA GLU A 415 -24.44 0.83 -20.21
C GLU A 415 -22.91 0.87 -20.31
N SER A 416 -22.38 1.51 -21.38
CA SER A 416 -20.94 1.68 -21.57
C SER A 416 -20.33 2.49 -20.42
N GLY A 417 -20.95 3.59 -20.01
CA GLY A 417 -20.48 4.42 -18.92
C GLY A 417 -20.45 3.69 -17.57
N LEU A 418 -21.45 2.87 -17.30
CA LEU A 418 -21.55 2.08 -16.05
C LEU A 418 -20.45 1.01 -15.91
N THR A 419 -19.83 0.58 -17.02
CA THR A 419 -18.69 -0.36 -16.94
C THR A 419 -17.47 0.19 -16.21
N TYR A 420 -17.35 1.52 -16.10
CA TYR A 420 -16.24 2.18 -15.43
C TYR A 420 -16.39 2.25 -13.90
N ASN A 421 -17.56 1.89 -13.36
CA ASN A 421 -17.86 1.88 -11.91
C ASN A 421 -17.51 3.20 -11.20
N ASP A 422 -17.67 4.35 -11.87
CA ASP A 422 -17.44 5.65 -11.27
C ASP A 422 -18.65 6.09 -10.46
N ARG A 423 -18.49 6.20 -9.16
CA ARG A 423 -19.60 6.50 -8.24
C ARG A 423 -20.28 7.85 -8.51
N GLU A 424 -19.52 8.86 -8.92
CA GLU A 424 -20.08 10.19 -9.16
C GLU A 424 -21.03 10.19 -10.36
N SER A 425 -20.67 9.46 -11.42
CA SER A 425 -21.47 9.34 -12.64
C SER A 425 -22.51 8.22 -12.56
N ASP A 426 -22.34 7.23 -11.72
CA ASP A 426 -23.15 6.00 -11.66
C ASP A 426 -24.63 6.27 -11.40
N ALA A 427 -24.95 7.18 -10.47
CA ALA A 427 -26.33 7.53 -10.17
C ALA A 427 -27.02 8.18 -11.38
N ALA A 428 -26.35 9.12 -12.04
CA ALA A 428 -26.87 9.80 -13.21
C ALA A 428 -27.00 8.85 -14.42
N LEU A 429 -25.97 8.02 -14.66
CA LEU A 429 -25.99 7.01 -15.74
C LEU A 429 -27.10 5.99 -15.54
N SER A 430 -27.23 5.45 -14.31
CA SER A 430 -28.30 4.49 -13.98
C SER A 430 -29.68 5.08 -14.12
N PHE A 431 -29.87 6.35 -13.70
CA PHE A 431 -31.15 7.02 -13.86
C PHE A 431 -31.47 7.33 -15.33
N ASN A 432 -30.48 7.79 -16.12
CA ASN A 432 -30.63 7.98 -17.55
C ASN A 432 -30.94 6.67 -18.28
N LEU A 433 -30.37 5.54 -17.81
CA LEU A 433 -30.66 4.20 -18.37
C LEU A 433 -32.11 3.78 -18.08
N ILE A 434 -32.62 4.01 -16.86
CA ILE A 434 -34.03 3.77 -16.52
C ILE A 434 -34.94 4.55 -17.47
N VAL A 435 -34.71 5.86 -17.63
CA VAL A 435 -35.49 6.72 -18.51
C VAL A 435 -35.41 6.24 -19.97
N SER A 436 -34.25 5.79 -20.42
CA SER A 436 -34.08 5.23 -21.78
C SER A 436 -34.95 4.00 -21.99
N TYR A 437 -34.92 3.04 -21.06
CA TYR A 437 -35.71 1.80 -21.13
C TYR A 437 -37.22 2.07 -21.03
N GLU A 438 -37.65 3.06 -20.25
CA GLU A 438 -39.06 3.47 -20.17
C GLU A 438 -39.57 3.97 -21.53
N HIS A 439 -38.82 4.86 -22.19
CA HIS A 439 -39.18 5.37 -23.51
C HIS A 439 -39.13 4.29 -24.61
N LEU A 440 -38.36 3.21 -24.40
CA LEU A 440 -38.30 2.04 -25.27
C LEU A 440 -39.40 0.99 -24.96
N GLU A 441 -40.23 1.27 -23.95
CA GLU A 441 -41.24 0.34 -23.42
C GLU A 441 -40.65 -1.00 -22.90
N GLN A 442 -39.34 -0.97 -22.54
CA GLN A 442 -38.61 -2.11 -21.97
C GLN A 442 -38.80 -2.12 -20.43
N TRP A 443 -40.04 -2.37 -20.03
CA TRP A 443 -40.48 -2.19 -18.62
C TRP A 443 -39.74 -3.08 -17.62
N GLU A 444 -39.40 -4.31 -18.03
CA GLU A 444 -38.68 -5.27 -17.17
C GLU A 444 -37.23 -4.80 -16.93
N ASP A 445 -36.55 -4.33 -17.99
CA ASP A 445 -35.16 -3.79 -17.88
C ASP A 445 -35.14 -2.51 -17.08
N ALA A 446 -36.11 -1.60 -17.28
CA ALA A 446 -36.29 -0.39 -16.49
C ALA A 446 -36.49 -0.72 -15.00
N TYR A 447 -37.39 -1.71 -14.70
CA TYR A 447 -37.65 -2.13 -13.33
C TYR A 447 -36.42 -2.73 -12.64
N ASN A 448 -35.71 -3.65 -13.31
CA ASN A 448 -34.51 -4.28 -12.77
C ASN A 448 -33.39 -3.27 -12.50
N THR A 449 -33.24 -2.29 -13.42
CA THR A 449 -32.28 -1.18 -13.25
C THR A 449 -32.69 -0.31 -12.07
N ALA A 450 -33.96 0.09 -11.96
CA ALA A 450 -34.49 0.89 -10.85
C ALA A 450 -34.36 0.16 -9.50
N LYS A 451 -34.60 -1.14 -9.47
CA LYS A 451 -34.43 -1.97 -8.26
C LYS A 451 -32.97 -1.96 -7.78
N THR A 452 -32.02 -2.07 -8.69
CA THR A 452 -30.59 -1.95 -8.39
C THR A 452 -30.24 -0.54 -7.93
N TYR A 453 -30.79 0.47 -8.60
CA TYR A 453 -30.60 1.88 -8.26
C TYR A 453 -31.02 2.19 -6.82
N VAL A 454 -32.25 1.84 -6.42
CA VAL A 454 -32.78 2.15 -5.08
C VAL A 454 -32.08 1.35 -3.97
N SER A 455 -31.56 0.16 -4.29
CA SER A 455 -30.69 -0.59 -3.37
C SER A 455 -29.37 0.13 -3.08
N LYS A 456 -28.82 0.81 -4.11
CA LYS A 456 -27.53 1.53 -4.04
C LYS A 456 -27.70 2.94 -3.49
N TYR A 457 -28.86 3.58 -3.78
CA TYR A 457 -29.17 4.96 -3.42
C TYR A 457 -30.53 5.04 -2.65
N PRO A 458 -30.63 4.47 -1.45
CA PRO A 458 -31.90 4.35 -0.72
C PRO A 458 -32.49 5.70 -0.29
N GLU A 459 -31.68 6.75 -0.20
CA GLU A 459 -32.13 8.09 0.19
C GLU A 459 -32.65 8.94 -1.00
N ASP A 460 -32.44 8.47 -2.25
CA ASP A 460 -32.96 9.19 -3.41
C ASP A 460 -34.46 8.99 -3.59
N THR A 461 -35.23 9.97 -3.11
CA THR A 461 -36.70 9.97 -3.20
C THR A 461 -37.24 9.96 -4.62
N LYS A 462 -36.49 10.48 -5.61
CA LYS A 462 -36.88 10.45 -7.03
C LYS A 462 -36.75 9.02 -7.56
N GLY A 463 -35.64 8.38 -7.32
CA GLY A 463 -35.42 6.98 -7.70
C GLY A 463 -36.42 6.04 -7.03
N GLN A 464 -36.74 6.26 -5.72
CA GLN A 464 -37.75 5.48 -5.02
C GLN A 464 -39.14 5.59 -5.68
N LYS A 465 -39.57 6.76 -6.10
CA LYS A 465 -40.84 6.97 -6.79
C LYS A 465 -40.84 6.27 -8.16
N GLU A 466 -39.74 6.34 -8.89
CA GLU A 466 -39.60 5.70 -10.19
C GLU A 466 -39.66 4.18 -10.06
N TYR A 467 -38.95 3.63 -9.10
CA TYR A 467 -39.01 2.19 -8.78
C TYR A 467 -40.45 1.73 -8.48
N GLN A 468 -41.20 2.47 -7.62
CA GLN A 468 -42.59 2.13 -7.30
C GLN A 468 -43.51 2.21 -8.52
N PHE A 469 -43.31 3.19 -9.40
CA PHE A 469 -44.03 3.28 -10.66
C PHE A 469 -43.79 2.08 -11.55
N LEU A 470 -42.52 1.71 -11.74
CA LEU A 470 -42.12 0.57 -12.58
C LEU A 470 -42.60 -0.79 -11.99
N GLU A 471 -42.54 -0.95 -10.67
CA GLU A 471 -43.06 -2.13 -9.99
C GLU A 471 -44.55 -2.34 -10.30
N SER A 472 -45.34 -1.26 -10.31
CA SER A 472 -46.77 -1.32 -10.66
C SER A 472 -47.03 -1.71 -12.11
N ARG A 473 -46.05 -1.51 -13.02
CA ARG A 473 -46.16 -1.81 -14.44
C ARG A 473 -45.79 -3.28 -14.74
N VAL A 474 -44.84 -3.83 -14.05
CA VAL A 474 -44.33 -5.19 -14.30
C VAL A 474 -45.15 -6.25 -13.55
N THR A 475 -45.85 -5.88 -12.47
CA THR A 475 -46.67 -6.79 -11.68
C THR A 475 -48.13 -6.89 -12.15
N GLN A 476 -48.53 -6.16 -13.20
CA GLN A 476 -49.81 -6.27 -13.87
C GLN A 476 -49.74 -7.21 -15.09
#